data_0cd4b1f024b6caf2a8dcce89669b0f8b
#
_entry.id   0cd4b1f024b6caf2a8dcce89669b0f8b
#
_cell.length_a   1.000
_cell.length_b   1.000
_cell.length_c   1.000
_cell.angle_alpha   90.00
_cell.angle_beta   90.00
_cell.angle_gamma   90.00
#
_symmetry.space_group_name_H-M   'P 1'
#
loop_
_entity.id
_entity.type
_entity.pdbx_description
1 polymer ?
#
loop_
_entity_poly.entity_id
_entity_poly.type
_entity_poly.pdbx_seq_one_letter_code
_entity_poly.pdbx_strand_id
1 'polypeptide(L)'
;MVPRILIIDDEADIREVTALSLETIAGWQVILAPSGAQGIRRASLEQPDAILLDVMMPDIDGPTTFQILKQNGNTAHIPVLLLTAKVQGQDRRKLDELGAAAILSKPFDPLTLADQISEILGWERETTTKSGTSGAISLAGD
;
A
#
# COMPACT_ATOMS: atom_id res chain seq x y z
N MET A 1 -16.50 -7.43 -1.62
CA MET A 1 -16.07 -6.60 -0.52
C MET A 1 -14.97 -5.66 -0.97
N VAL A 2 -15.06 -4.39 -0.58
CA VAL A 2 -14.11 -3.39 -1.03
C VAL A 2 -12.91 -3.34 -0.08
N PRO A 3 -11.68 -3.47 -0.59
CA PRO A 3 -10.50 -3.34 0.27
C PRO A 3 -10.37 -1.95 0.87
N ARG A 4 -9.82 -1.91 2.07
CA ARG A 4 -9.51 -0.67 2.79
C ARG A 4 -8.00 -0.59 2.94
N ILE A 5 -7.42 0.50 2.46
CA ILE A 5 -5.97 0.71 2.48
C ILE A 5 -5.65 1.89 3.39
N LEU A 6 -4.70 1.69 4.28
CA LEU A 6 -4.16 2.78 5.08
C LEU A 6 -2.88 3.28 4.40
N ILE A 7 -2.84 4.57 4.11
CA ILE A 7 -1.66 5.21 3.52
C ILE A 7 -0.99 6.05 4.60
N ILE A 8 0.25 5.71 4.92
CA ILE A 8 1.07 6.45 5.90
C ILE A 8 2.17 7.15 5.13
N ASP A 9 2.07 8.46 4.99
CA ASP A 9 3.02 9.27 4.21
C ASP A 9 2.94 10.70 4.70
N ASP A 10 4.08 11.31 5.02
CA ASP A 10 4.10 12.68 5.53
C ASP A 10 3.97 13.74 4.43
N GLU A 11 4.20 13.36 3.17
CA GLU A 11 4.09 14.28 2.06
C GLU A 11 2.63 14.36 1.59
N ALA A 12 2.00 15.52 1.82
CA ALA A 12 0.59 15.69 1.52
C ALA A 12 0.25 15.41 0.06
N ASP A 13 1.08 15.92 -0.85
CA ASP A 13 0.84 15.74 -2.28
C ASP A 13 0.87 14.27 -2.70
N ILE A 14 1.86 13.54 -2.22
CA ILE A 14 1.98 12.11 -2.52
C ILE A 14 0.82 11.34 -1.91
N ARG A 15 0.48 11.68 -0.67
CA ARG A 15 -0.63 11.04 0.03
C ARG A 15 -1.94 11.23 -0.73
N GLU A 16 -2.19 12.44 -1.22
CA GLU A 16 -3.42 12.75 -1.94
C GLU A 16 -3.46 12.05 -3.30
N VAL A 17 -2.36 12.06 -4.04
CA VAL A 17 -2.30 11.40 -5.34
C VAL A 17 -2.49 9.89 -5.18
N THR A 18 -1.87 9.31 -4.17
CA THR A 18 -2.00 7.89 -3.89
C THR A 18 -3.45 7.54 -3.57
N ALA A 19 -4.07 8.33 -2.69
CA ALA A 19 -5.47 8.12 -2.32
C ALA A 19 -6.38 8.22 -3.52
N LEU A 20 -6.22 9.28 -4.31
CA LEU A 20 -7.05 9.50 -5.47
C LEU A 20 -6.93 8.36 -6.48
N SER A 21 -5.72 7.87 -6.69
CA SER A 21 -5.46 6.76 -7.58
C SER A 21 -6.23 5.52 -7.14
N LEU A 22 -6.11 5.15 -5.88
CA LEU A 22 -6.75 3.92 -5.38
C LEU A 22 -8.27 4.06 -5.31
N GLU A 23 -8.75 5.23 -4.94
CA GLU A 23 -10.21 5.46 -4.88
C GLU A 23 -10.84 5.49 -6.26
N THR A 24 -10.22 6.21 -7.19
CA THR A 24 -10.81 6.45 -8.51
C THR A 24 -10.65 5.27 -9.43
N ILE A 25 -9.46 4.68 -9.48
CA ILE A 25 -9.18 3.61 -10.43
C ILE A 25 -9.66 2.26 -9.90
N ALA A 26 -9.45 2.00 -8.61
CA ALA A 26 -9.80 0.70 -8.04
C ALA A 26 -11.10 0.69 -7.25
N GLY A 27 -11.61 1.85 -6.86
CA GLY A 27 -12.81 1.93 -6.05
C GLY A 27 -12.59 1.50 -4.60
N TRP A 28 -11.34 1.52 -4.13
CA TRP A 28 -11.02 1.10 -2.78
C TRP A 28 -11.31 2.23 -1.78
N GLN A 29 -11.48 1.85 -0.52
CA GLN A 29 -11.59 2.82 0.56
C GLN A 29 -10.20 3.13 1.08
N VAL A 30 -9.94 4.41 1.35
CA VAL A 30 -8.60 4.86 1.75
C VAL A 30 -8.67 5.57 3.09
N ILE A 31 -7.74 5.22 3.97
CA ILE A 31 -7.54 5.87 5.26
C ILE A 31 -6.19 6.55 5.19
N LEU A 32 -6.09 7.78 5.66
CA LEU A 32 -4.88 8.57 5.55
C LEU A 32 -4.26 8.84 6.92
N ALA A 33 -2.94 8.76 6.99
CA ALA A 33 -2.19 9.13 8.18
C ALA A 33 -0.94 9.90 7.75
N PRO A 34 -0.71 11.10 8.28
CA PRO A 34 0.42 11.92 7.88
C PRO A 34 1.71 11.63 8.64
N SER A 35 1.69 10.67 9.55
CA SER A 35 2.87 10.34 10.34
C SER A 35 2.84 8.88 10.77
N GLY A 36 4.02 8.38 11.16
CA GLY A 36 4.12 7.01 11.66
C GLY A 36 3.26 6.79 12.90
N ALA A 37 3.29 7.73 13.83
CA ALA A 37 2.51 7.63 15.07
C ALA A 37 1.01 7.55 14.79
N GLN A 38 0.50 8.42 13.90
CA GLN A 38 -0.91 8.39 13.54
C GLN A 38 -1.25 7.13 12.75
N GLY A 39 -0.31 6.67 11.92
CA GLY A 39 -0.50 5.45 11.16
C GLY A 39 -0.67 4.23 12.04
N ILE A 40 0.15 4.12 13.07
CA ILE A 40 0.06 3.01 14.02
C ILE A 40 -1.30 3.04 14.72
N ARG A 41 -1.74 4.21 15.14
CA ARG A 41 -3.04 4.35 15.80
C ARG A 41 -4.18 3.99 14.86
N ARG A 42 -4.13 4.49 13.64
CA ARG A 42 -5.17 4.22 12.65
C ARG A 42 -5.23 2.73 12.30
N ALA A 43 -4.08 2.09 12.16
CA ALA A 43 -4.04 0.67 11.85
C ALA A 43 -4.73 -0.15 12.93
N SER A 44 -4.48 0.18 14.20
CA SER A 44 -5.07 -0.53 15.31
C SER A 44 -6.58 -0.32 15.40
N LEU A 45 -7.02 0.93 15.22
CA LEU A 45 -8.42 1.27 15.36
C LEU A 45 -9.27 0.81 14.18
N GLU A 46 -8.76 0.95 12.97
CA GLU A 46 -9.57 0.76 11.77
C GLU A 46 -9.35 -0.56 11.07
N GLN A 47 -8.29 -1.28 11.43
CA GLN A 47 -8.02 -2.62 10.89
C GLN A 47 -8.12 -2.67 9.37
N PRO A 48 -7.25 -1.91 8.66
CA PRO A 48 -7.27 -1.93 7.19
C PRO A 48 -6.84 -3.30 6.66
N ASP A 49 -7.14 -3.52 5.40
CA ASP A 49 -6.74 -4.77 4.73
C ASP A 49 -5.27 -4.77 4.33
N ALA A 50 -4.69 -3.59 4.17
CA ALA A 50 -3.26 -3.44 3.89
C ALA A 50 -2.82 -2.03 4.25
N ILE A 51 -1.51 -1.88 4.41
CA ILE A 51 -0.89 -0.59 4.74
C ILE A 51 0.15 -0.28 3.67
N LEU A 52 0.09 0.94 3.15
CA LEU A 52 1.12 1.47 2.26
C LEU A 52 1.92 2.48 3.08
N LEU A 53 3.18 2.19 3.32
CA LEU A 53 3.99 2.91 4.31
C LEU A 53 5.21 3.55 3.66
N ASP A 54 5.29 4.88 3.77
CA ASP A 54 6.46 5.62 3.30
C ASP A 54 7.66 5.32 4.20
N VAL A 55 8.81 5.10 3.58
CA VAL A 55 10.03 4.78 4.32
C VAL A 55 10.63 6.02 4.98
N MET A 56 10.56 7.17 4.31
CA MET A 56 11.21 8.40 4.77
C MET A 56 10.21 9.35 5.40
N MET A 57 10.16 9.36 6.74
CA MET A 57 9.28 10.25 7.48
C MET A 57 10.04 10.88 8.65
N PRO A 58 9.71 12.14 9.00
CA PRO A 58 10.50 12.86 10.01
C PRO A 58 10.20 12.48 11.46
N ASP A 59 9.02 11.96 11.79
CA ASP A 59 8.68 11.64 13.19
C ASP A 59 9.21 10.25 13.57
N ILE A 60 8.61 9.20 13.01
CA ILE A 60 9.08 7.83 13.14
C ILE A 60 9.26 7.34 11.72
N ASP A 61 10.46 6.86 11.38
CA ASP A 61 10.72 6.43 10.01
C ASP A 61 9.93 5.16 9.67
N GLY A 62 9.89 4.82 8.39
CA GLY A 62 9.14 3.68 7.90
C GLY A 62 9.55 2.36 8.53
N PRO A 63 10.86 2.03 8.57
CA PRO A 63 11.30 0.77 9.18
C PRO A 63 10.89 0.64 10.64
N THR A 64 11.01 1.72 11.43
CA THR A 64 10.61 1.71 12.84
C THR A 64 9.09 1.54 12.96
N THR A 65 8.34 2.28 12.15
CA THR A 65 6.88 2.15 12.11
C THR A 65 6.48 0.71 11.77
N PHE A 66 7.14 0.13 10.78
CA PHE A 66 6.89 -1.25 10.37
C PHE A 66 7.11 -2.22 11.53
N GLN A 67 8.22 -2.07 12.24
CA GLN A 67 8.53 -2.94 13.37
C GLN A 67 7.50 -2.83 14.48
N ILE A 68 7.07 -1.60 14.80
CA ILE A 68 6.05 -1.39 15.81
C ILE A 68 4.75 -2.09 15.42
N LEU A 69 4.35 -1.95 14.15
CA LEU A 69 3.14 -2.61 13.65
C LEU A 69 3.25 -4.14 13.77
N LYS A 70 4.41 -4.69 13.46
CA LYS A 70 4.60 -6.15 13.49
C LYS A 70 4.75 -6.71 14.90
N GLN A 71 5.18 -5.89 15.86
CA GLN A 71 5.31 -6.32 17.26
C GLN A 71 3.99 -6.21 18.02
N ASN A 72 3.02 -5.47 17.49
CA ASN A 72 1.73 -5.30 18.14
C ASN A 72 0.78 -6.37 17.62
N GLY A 73 0.29 -7.24 18.51
CA GLY A 73 -0.59 -8.33 18.12
C GLY A 73 -1.86 -7.88 17.40
N ASN A 74 -2.28 -6.63 17.64
CA ASN A 74 -3.48 -6.09 17.02
C ASN A 74 -3.26 -5.69 15.55
N THR A 75 -2.02 -5.48 15.13
CA THR A 75 -1.72 -5.04 13.76
C THR A 75 -0.74 -5.96 13.03
N ALA A 76 -0.16 -6.94 13.73
CA ALA A 76 0.88 -7.77 13.15
C ALA A 76 0.44 -8.55 11.91
N HIS A 77 -0.84 -8.86 11.80
CA HIS A 77 -1.38 -9.62 10.68
C HIS A 77 -1.61 -8.79 9.41
N ILE A 78 -1.59 -7.47 9.53
CA ILE A 78 -1.91 -6.60 8.40
C ILE A 78 -0.69 -6.52 7.48
N PRO A 79 -0.85 -6.87 6.18
CA PRO A 79 0.27 -6.77 5.25
C PRO A 79 0.68 -5.31 5.02
N VAL A 80 1.99 -5.09 4.99
CA VAL A 80 2.56 -3.75 4.81
C VAL A 80 3.42 -3.75 3.55
N LEU A 81 3.16 -2.78 2.68
CA LEU A 81 3.98 -2.52 1.51
C LEU A 81 4.74 -1.23 1.76
N LEU A 82 6.05 -1.28 1.61
CA LEU A 82 6.90 -0.10 1.81
C LEU A 82 6.98 0.69 0.51
N LEU A 83 6.90 2.01 0.62
CA LEU A 83 6.99 2.90 -0.52
C LEU A 83 8.21 3.79 -0.31
N THR A 84 9.17 3.72 -1.20
CA THR A 84 10.44 4.40 -1.00
C THR A 84 10.95 5.03 -2.29
N ALA A 85 11.69 6.12 -2.15
CA ALA A 85 12.46 6.66 -3.24
C ALA A 85 13.51 5.63 -3.64
N LYS A 86 14.11 5.81 -4.81
CA LYS A 86 15.08 4.87 -5.34
C LYS A 86 16.15 4.53 -4.31
N VAL A 87 16.22 3.25 -3.95
CA VAL A 87 17.17 2.75 -2.95
C VAL A 87 18.03 1.68 -3.57
N GLN A 88 19.31 1.70 -3.29
CA GLN A 88 20.27 0.75 -3.85
C GLN A 88 21.21 0.23 -2.77
N GLY A 89 21.81 -0.93 -3.04
CA GLY A 89 22.87 -1.47 -2.21
C GLY A 89 22.38 -1.92 -0.85
N GLN A 90 23.13 -1.51 0.17
CA GLN A 90 22.86 -1.94 1.54
C GLN A 90 21.52 -1.46 2.08
N ASP A 91 21.10 -0.28 1.66
CA ASP A 91 19.80 0.25 2.11
C ASP A 91 18.67 -0.62 1.61
N ARG A 92 18.75 -1.06 0.36
CA ARG A 92 17.73 -1.95 -0.19
C ARG A 92 17.72 -3.30 0.53
N ARG A 93 18.90 -3.84 0.86
CA ARG A 93 18.98 -5.09 1.61
C ARG A 93 18.35 -4.98 2.99
N LYS A 94 18.58 -3.85 3.67
CA LYS A 94 17.99 -3.64 4.99
C LYS A 94 16.47 -3.64 4.91
N LEU A 95 15.92 -3.00 3.88
CA LEU A 95 14.48 -2.98 3.69
C LEU A 95 13.94 -4.37 3.36
N ASP A 96 14.65 -5.11 2.50
CA ASP A 96 14.25 -6.48 2.15
C ASP A 96 14.22 -7.38 3.38
N GLU A 97 15.14 -7.17 4.31
CA GLU A 97 15.24 -7.99 5.52
C GLU A 97 14.13 -7.73 6.52
N LEU A 98 13.39 -6.62 6.38
CA LEU A 98 12.28 -6.33 7.30
C LEU A 98 11.13 -7.31 7.16
N GLY A 99 10.97 -7.92 6.01
CA GLY A 99 9.89 -8.88 5.81
C GLY A 99 8.56 -8.25 5.44
N ALA A 100 8.59 -7.05 4.88
CA ALA A 100 7.38 -6.43 4.35
C ALA A 100 6.86 -7.25 3.16
N ALA A 101 5.57 -7.09 2.87
CA ALA A 101 4.95 -7.80 1.74
C ALA A 101 5.61 -7.43 0.42
N ALA A 102 6.00 -6.17 0.27
CA ALA A 102 6.73 -5.72 -0.92
C ALA A 102 7.36 -4.36 -0.65
N ILE A 103 8.26 -3.97 -1.56
CA ILE A 103 8.86 -2.65 -1.57
C ILE A 103 8.55 -2.05 -2.94
N LEU A 104 7.86 -0.92 -2.95
CA LEU A 104 7.49 -0.21 -4.16
C LEU A 104 8.32 1.06 -4.28
N SER A 105 8.66 1.43 -5.50
CA SER A 105 9.52 2.60 -5.76
C SER A 105 8.70 3.85 -6.01
N LYS A 106 9.21 4.97 -5.54
CA LYS A 106 8.72 6.31 -5.92
C LYS A 106 9.60 6.85 -7.03
N PRO A 107 9.06 7.53 -8.01
CA PRO A 107 7.63 7.74 -8.24
C PRO A 107 6.97 6.46 -8.75
N PHE A 108 5.71 6.26 -8.38
CA PHE A 108 4.93 5.14 -8.90
C PHE A 108 4.00 5.65 -10.00
N ASP A 109 3.48 4.71 -10.79
CA ASP A 109 2.49 5.04 -11.80
C ASP A 109 1.10 4.98 -11.16
N PRO A 110 0.40 6.12 -11.03
CA PRO A 110 -0.92 6.12 -10.40
C PRO A 110 -1.93 5.21 -11.11
N LEU A 111 -1.73 4.97 -12.40
CA LEU A 111 -2.68 4.15 -13.17
C LEU A 111 -2.52 2.66 -12.89
N THR A 112 -1.35 2.22 -12.44
CA THR A 112 -1.08 0.80 -12.23
C THR A 112 -0.88 0.41 -10.77
N LEU A 113 -0.88 1.38 -9.86
CA LEU A 113 -0.58 1.11 -8.45
C LEU A 113 -1.52 0.07 -7.84
N ALA A 114 -2.82 0.21 -8.08
CA ALA A 114 -3.80 -0.73 -7.54
C ALA A 114 -3.56 -2.15 -8.08
N ASP A 115 -3.23 -2.27 -9.36
CA ASP A 115 -2.92 -3.57 -9.95
C ASP A 115 -1.70 -4.19 -9.30
N GLN A 116 -0.65 -3.38 -9.06
CA GLN A 116 0.56 -3.87 -8.41
C GLN A 116 0.27 -4.38 -7.00
N ILE A 117 -0.49 -3.62 -6.23
CA ILE A 117 -0.85 -4.01 -4.88
C ILE A 117 -1.67 -5.30 -4.89
N SER A 118 -2.65 -5.38 -5.78
CA SER A 118 -3.52 -6.56 -5.89
C SER A 118 -2.72 -7.80 -6.24
N GLU A 119 -1.79 -7.66 -7.16
CA GLU A 119 -0.95 -8.79 -7.58
C GLU A 119 -0.07 -9.28 -6.43
N ILE A 120 0.54 -8.35 -5.71
CA ILE A 120 1.41 -8.69 -4.60
C ILE A 120 0.64 -9.41 -3.48
N LEU A 121 -0.55 -8.94 -3.18
CA LEU A 121 -1.36 -9.46 -2.09
C LEU A 121 -2.28 -10.61 -2.48
N GLY A 122 -2.31 -10.95 -3.77
CA GLY A 122 -3.17 -12.01 -4.24
C GLY A 122 -4.64 -11.63 -4.27
N TRP A 123 -4.95 -10.36 -4.38
CA TRP A 123 -6.33 -9.89 -4.43
C TRP A 123 -6.86 -9.97 -5.85
N GLU A 124 -8.10 -10.43 -5.99
CA GLU A 124 -8.77 -10.39 -7.28
C GLU A 124 -9.22 -8.97 -7.57
N ARG A 125 -8.97 -8.53 -8.79
CA ARG A 125 -9.45 -7.24 -9.27
C ARG A 125 -10.16 -7.42 -10.57
N GLU A 126 -11.31 -6.77 -10.67
CA GLU A 126 -11.97 -6.63 -11.94
C GLU A 126 -11.16 -5.66 -12.77
N THR A 127 -10.56 -6.16 -13.84
CA THR A 127 -9.82 -5.30 -14.72
C THR A 127 -10.78 -4.72 -15.73
N THR A 128 -10.79 -3.44 -15.80
CA THR A 128 -11.64 -2.73 -16.73
C THR A 128 -11.00 -2.60 -18.10
N THR A 129 -9.92 -3.23 -18.25
CA THR A 129 -9.20 -3.11 -19.48
C THR A 129 -9.50 -4.21 -20.45
N LYS A 130 -9.45 -4.35 -20.55
CA LYS A 130 -9.37 -5.21 -21.08
C LYS A 130 -9.95 -5.52 -21.78
N SER A 131 -9.82 -5.06 -21.53
CA SER A 131 -10.15 -5.25 -21.90
C SER A 131 -10.41 -5.67 -22.30
N GLY A 132 -10.55 -5.90 -22.54
CA GLY A 132 -10.86 -6.31 -22.87
C GLY A 132 -11.19 -6.91 -22.84
N THR A 133 -11.63 -7.00 -23.08
CA THR A 133 -12.00 -7.68 -22.91
C THR A 133 -12.14 -8.24 -22.57
N SER A 134 -12.48 -8.40 -22.81
CA SER A 134 -12.75 -9.07 -22.41
C SER A 134 -12.87 -9.49 -22.06
N GLY A 135 -13.19 -9.73 -22.29
CA GLY A 135 -13.44 -10.23 -22.09
C GLY A 135 -13.71 -10.52 -21.73
N ALA A 136 -14.17 -10.65 -22.12
CA ALA A 136 -14.48 -11.08 -21.89
C ALA A 136 -14.66 -11.46 -21.53
N ILE A 137 -15.00 -11.59 -21.77
CA ILE A 137 -15.21 -12.08 -21.46
C ILE A 137 -15.22 -12.67 -21.03
N SER A 138 -15.60 -12.76 -21.24
CA SER A 138 -15.62 -13.41 -20.87
C SER A 138 -15.62 -13.88 -20.43
N LEU A 139 -16.13 -14.00 -20.72
CA LEU A 139 -16.14 -14.51 -20.38
C LEU A 139 -16.18 -14.90 -19.92
N ALA A 140 -16.65 -14.81 -20.22
CA ALA A 140 -16.62 -15.15 -19.84
C ALA A 140 -16.51 -15.33 -19.41
N GLY A 141 -16.88 -15.37 -19.57
CA GLY A 141 -16.73 -15.47 -19.27
C GLY A 141 -16.58 -15.40 -18.95
N ASP A 142 -17.07 -15.43 -19.28
CA ASP A 142 -16.90 -15.46 -19.03
C ASP A 142 -16.57 -15.64 -18.85
#